data_392c46833b2b4b0cae350990495c2f9c
#
_entry.id   392c46833b2b4b0cae350990495c2f9c
#
_cell.length_a   1.000
_cell.length_b   1.000
_cell.length_c   1.000
_cell.angle_alpha   90.00
_cell.angle_beta   90.00
_cell.angle_gamma   90.00
#
_symmetry.space_group_name_H-M   'P 1'
#
loop_
_entity.id
_entity.type
_entity.pdbx_description
1 polymer ?
#
loop_
_entity_poly.entity_id
_entity_poly.type
_entity_poly.pdbx_seq_one_letter_code
_entity_poly.pdbx_strand_id
1 'polypeptide(L)'
;VSQFFKNTSVYITGPIINACLIIAALGAGMACGIILSVITPVTSFLITGSPIMSAIPAIIPCVMIGNIILVVAVSLIAKKIKGNAGLIAGMAAGSIVKALFMGVVIALVLIPSLLPEAMVPKMAVFQTTFSVTQLITAVIGSVLAFIIWIPLKKVIAEQN
;
A
#
# COMPACT_ATOMS: atom_id res chain seq x y z
N VAL A 1 -26.35 3.74 -2.56
CA VAL A 1 -25.66 3.59 -3.86
C VAL A 1 -24.30 4.29 -3.82
N SER A 2 -24.18 5.56 -3.38
CA SER A 2 -22.90 6.30 -3.40
C SER A 2 -21.81 5.72 -2.46
N GLN A 3 -22.18 5.11 -1.33
CA GLN A 3 -21.20 4.50 -0.39
C GLN A 3 -20.60 3.18 -0.92
N PHE A 4 -21.36 2.43 -1.70
CA PHE A 4 -20.88 1.19 -2.33
C PHE A 4 -19.79 1.48 -3.36
N PHE A 5 -19.95 2.54 -4.17
CA PHE A 5 -18.94 2.97 -5.14
C PHE A 5 -17.65 3.50 -4.49
N LYS A 6 -17.74 4.18 -3.33
CA LYS A 6 -16.54 4.65 -2.62
C LYS A 6 -15.69 3.50 -2.05
N ASN A 7 -16.32 2.45 -1.53
CA ASN A 7 -15.60 1.26 -1.06
C ASN A 7 -15.01 0.43 -2.21
N THR A 8 -15.73 0.33 -3.33
CA THR A 8 -15.24 -0.36 -4.54
C THR A 8 -13.97 0.31 -5.08
N SER A 9 -13.86 1.63 -4.98
CA SER A 9 -12.66 2.38 -5.39
C SER A 9 -11.40 1.93 -4.66
N VAL A 10 -11.45 1.63 -3.35
CA VAL A 10 -10.28 1.20 -2.57
C VAL A 10 -9.75 -0.16 -3.04
N TYR A 11 -10.64 -1.09 -3.37
CA TYR A 11 -10.27 -2.43 -3.84
C TYR A 11 -9.71 -2.44 -5.29
N ILE A 12 -9.88 -1.37 -6.01
CA ILE A 12 -9.29 -1.19 -7.35
C ILE A 12 -8.02 -0.36 -7.27
N THR A 13 -8.09 0.81 -6.64
CA THR A 13 -6.95 1.74 -6.57
C THR A 13 -5.83 1.24 -5.67
N GLY A 14 -6.16 0.59 -4.55
CA GLY A 14 -5.18 0.06 -3.62
C GLY A 14 -4.22 -0.96 -4.26
N PRO A 15 -4.70 -2.02 -4.93
CA PRO A 15 -3.84 -2.95 -5.65
C PRO A 15 -2.98 -2.28 -6.73
N ILE A 16 -3.55 -1.35 -7.50
CA ILE A 16 -2.82 -0.65 -8.56
C ILE A 16 -1.67 0.16 -7.96
N ILE A 17 -1.92 0.93 -6.90
CA ILE A 17 -0.88 1.71 -6.21
C ILE A 17 0.21 0.78 -5.68
N ASN A 18 -0.15 -0.29 -4.98
CA ASN A 18 0.84 -1.25 -4.46
C ASN A 18 1.67 -1.89 -5.57
N ALA A 19 1.05 -2.25 -6.69
CA ALA A 19 1.78 -2.78 -7.85
C ALA A 19 2.75 -1.75 -8.44
N CYS A 20 2.32 -0.49 -8.60
CA CYS A 20 3.18 0.59 -9.09
C CYS A 20 4.38 0.84 -8.16
N LEU A 21 4.19 0.83 -6.83
CA LEU A 21 5.26 0.99 -5.86
C LEU A 21 6.30 -0.12 -5.98
N ILE A 22 5.86 -1.37 -6.09
CA ILE A 22 6.74 -2.54 -6.23
C ILE A 22 7.50 -2.49 -7.55
N ILE A 23 6.81 -2.23 -8.67
CA ILE A 23 7.44 -2.14 -10.00
C ILE A 23 8.46 -1.00 -10.06
N ALA A 24 8.14 0.16 -9.50
CA ALA A 24 9.05 1.29 -9.42
C ALA A 24 10.30 0.95 -8.59
N ALA A 25 10.11 0.27 -7.45
CA ALA A 25 11.22 -0.15 -6.60
C ALA A 25 12.15 -1.17 -7.26
N LEU A 26 11.60 -2.08 -8.07
CA LEU A 26 12.35 -3.10 -8.78
C LEU A 26 13.01 -2.58 -10.08
N GLY A 27 12.31 -1.73 -10.82
CA GLY A 27 12.74 -1.24 -12.14
C GLY A 27 13.62 0.02 -12.06
N ALA A 28 13.19 1.01 -11.27
CA ALA A 28 13.89 2.29 -11.13
C ALA A 28 14.69 2.41 -9.82
N GLY A 29 14.60 1.40 -8.96
CA GLY A 29 15.32 1.33 -7.70
C GLY A 29 14.52 1.77 -6.47
N MET A 30 15.01 1.36 -5.30
CA MET A 30 14.35 1.56 -4.00
C MET A 30 14.01 3.05 -3.73
N ALA A 31 14.90 3.97 -4.11
CA ALA A 31 14.68 5.40 -3.92
C ALA A 31 13.43 5.90 -4.67
N CYS A 32 13.22 5.47 -5.91
CA CYS A 32 12.04 5.80 -6.70
C CYS A 32 10.76 5.26 -6.03
N GLY A 33 10.79 4.01 -5.56
CA GLY A 33 9.68 3.43 -4.81
C GLY A 33 9.35 4.21 -3.52
N ILE A 34 10.37 4.68 -2.78
CA ILE A 34 10.19 5.51 -1.58
C ILE A 34 9.56 6.87 -1.92
N ILE A 35 10.04 7.54 -2.96
CA ILE A 35 9.47 8.82 -3.42
C ILE A 35 7.99 8.66 -3.76
N LEU A 36 7.64 7.63 -4.53
CA LEU A 36 6.25 7.33 -4.85
C LEU A 36 5.43 6.97 -3.60
N SER A 37 6.01 6.30 -2.62
CA SER A 37 5.36 5.97 -1.35
C SER A 37 4.93 7.22 -0.57
N VAL A 38 5.66 8.31 -0.71
CA VAL A 38 5.33 9.61 -0.08
C VAL A 38 4.28 10.37 -0.91
N ILE A 39 4.42 10.38 -2.22
CA ILE A 39 3.54 11.15 -3.11
C ILE A 39 2.15 10.54 -3.20
N THR A 40 2.04 9.21 -3.31
CA THR A 40 0.76 8.53 -3.60
C THR A 40 -0.32 8.74 -2.54
N PRO A 41 -0.09 8.75 -1.21
CA PRO A 41 -1.13 9.02 -0.23
C PRO A 41 -1.68 10.45 -0.29
N VAL A 42 -0.81 11.42 -0.59
CA VAL A 42 -1.21 12.82 -0.75
C VAL A 42 -2.08 12.99 -1.99
N THR A 43 -1.62 12.49 -3.13
CA THR A 43 -2.41 12.56 -4.38
C THR A 43 -3.72 11.79 -4.26
N SER A 44 -3.71 10.62 -3.64
CA SER A 44 -4.93 9.85 -3.38
C SER A 44 -5.91 10.63 -2.51
N PHE A 45 -5.43 11.29 -1.45
CA PHE A 45 -6.26 12.14 -0.60
C PHE A 45 -6.86 13.32 -1.37
N LEU A 46 -6.05 14.02 -2.16
CA LEU A 46 -6.50 15.17 -2.97
C LEU A 46 -7.57 14.77 -4.00
N ILE A 47 -7.45 13.59 -4.60
CA ILE A 47 -8.39 13.09 -5.62
C ILE A 47 -9.68 12.55 -4.97
N THR A 48 -9.56 11.79 -3.89
CA THR A 48 -10.72 11.09 -3.29
C THR A 48 -11.47 11.90 -2.25
N GLY A 49 -10.81 12.92 -1.65
CA GLY A 49 -11.39 13.69 -0.54
C GLY A 49 -11.78 12.79 0.64
N SER A 50 -10.97 11.81 0.99
CA SER A 50 -11.29 10.82 2.03
C SER A 50 -11.72 11.46 3.34
N PRO A 51 -12.98 11.26 3.81
CA PRO A 51 -13.48 11.90 5.02
C PRO A 51 -12.67 11.54 6.27
N ILE A 52 -12.19 10.30 6.35
CA ILE A 52 -11.39 9.85 7.51
C ILE A 52 -10.00 10.49 7.53
N MET A 53 -9.37 10.70 6.37
CA MET A 53 -8.08 11.39 6.30
C MET A 53 -8.23 12.90 6.53
N SER A 54 -9.40 13.48 6.19
CA SER A 54 -9.72 14.87 6.54
C SER A 54 -9.92 15.02 8.05
N ALA A 55 -10.60 14.07 8.69
CA ALA A 55 -10.86 14.07 10.12
C ALA A 55 -9.60 13.78 10.95
N ILE A 56 -8.74 12.89 10.47
CA ILE A 56 -7.49 12.49 11.13
C ILE A 56 -6.32 12.61 10.12
N PRO A 57 -5.76 13.81 9.92
CA PRO A 57 -4.68 14.02 8.94
C PRO A 57 -3.41 13.20 9.22
N ALA A 58 -3.20 12.79 10.48
CA ALA A 58 -2.10 11.91 10.90
C ALA A 58 -2.10 10.53 10.18
N ILE A 59 -3.23 10.13 9.61
CA ILE A 59 -3.32 8.89 8.80
C ILE A 59 -2.43 8.98 7.55
N ILE A 60 -2.33 10.15 6.92
CA ILE A 60 -1.56 10.33 5.68
C ILE A 60 -0.08 9.92 5.85
N PRO A 61 0.69 10.48 6.81
CA PRO A 61 2.07 10.05 7.04
C PRO A 61 2.18 8.57 7.47
N CYS A 62 1.19 8.03 8.19
CA CYS A 62 1.19 6.61 8.53
C CYS A 62 1.04 5.72 7.28
N VAL A 63 0.20 6.12 6.33
CA VAL A 63 0.08 5.40 5.04
C VAL A 63 1.38 5.50 4.23
N MET A 64 2.05 6.66 4.24
CA MET A 64 3.38 6.81 3.63
C MET A 64 4.37 5.81 4.21
N ILE A 65 4.46 5.72 5.53
CA ILE A 65 5.36 4.78 6.22
C ILE A 65 5.00 3.33 5.85
N GLY A 66 3.72 2.97 5.83
CA GLY A 66 3.27 1.65 5.41
C GLY A 66 3.69 1.30 3.98
N ASN A 67 3.61 2.24 3.05
CA ASN A 67 4.08 2.08 1.68
C ASN A 67 5.60 1.93 1.61
N ILE A 68 6.35 2.73 2.37
CA ILE A 68 7.81 2.63 2.47
C ILE A 68 8.23 1.26 3.01
N ILE A 69 7.55 0.74 4.01
CA ILE A 69 7.79 -0.62 4.55
C ILE A 69 7.66 -1.67 3.44
N LEU A 70 6.61 -1.61 2.63
CA LEU A 70 6.40 -2.52 1.50
C LEU A 70 7.58 -2.44 0.51
N VAL A 71 7.95 -1.24 0.08
CA VAL A 71 9.03 -0.98 -0.88
C VAL A 71 10.37 -1.46 -0.36
N VAL A 72 10.71 -1.15 0.88
CA VAL A 72 11.98 -1.54 1.51
C VAL A 72 12.06 -3.05 1.66
N ALA A 73 11.00 -3.70 2.16
CA ALA A 73 10.95 -5.15 2.31
C ALA A 73 11.15 -5.88 0.98
N VAL A 74 10.41 -5.48 -0.06
CA VAL A 74 10.55 -6.06 -1.41
C VAL A 74 11.97 -5.85 -1.93
N SER A 75 12.51 -4.63 -1.85
CA SER A 75 13.83 -4.30 -2.40
C SER A 75 14.97 -5.05 -1.69
N LEU A 76 14.94 -5.12 -0.37
CA LEU A 76 16.00 -5.76 0.41
C LEU A 76 15.96 -7.30 0.29
N ILE A 77 14.77 -7.89 0.37
CA ILE A 77 14.63 -9.35 0.30
C ILE A 77 14.94 -9.85 -1.12
N ALA A 78 14.45 -9.15 -2.15
CA ALA A 78 14.74 -9.49 -3.54
C ALA A 78 16.23 -9.36 -3.90
N LYS A 79 16.97 -8.45 -3.23
CA LYS A 79 18.45 -8.37 -3.38
C LYS A 79 19.17 -9.50 -2.66
N LYS A 80 18.69 -9.90 -1.49
CA LYS A 80 19.32 -10.91 -0.64
C LYS A 80 19.07 -12.33 -1.15
N ILE A 81 17.85 -12.60 -1.61
CA ILE A 81 17.45 -13.91 -2.15
C ILE A 81 17.26 -13.75 -3.65
N LYS A 82 18.16 -14.36 -4.44
CA LYS A 82 18.12 -14.25 -5.90
C LYS A 82 16.93 -14.99 -6.51
N GLY A 83 16.44 -14.51 -7.64
CA GLY A 83 15.39 -15.14 -8.42
C GLY A 83 13.97 -14.84 -7.94
N ASN A 84 13.01 -15.60 -8.48
CA ASN A 84 11.60 -15.38 -8.20
C ASN A 84 11.20 -15.67 -6.74
N ALA A 85 11.93 -16.55 -6.07
CA ALA A 85 11.69 -16.87 -4.65
C ALA A 85 11.91 -15.66 -3.75
N GLY A 86 12.99 -14.88 -3.97
CA GLY A 86 13.25 -13.65 -3.22
C GLY A 86 12.22 -12.56 -3.49
N LEU A 87 11.74 -12.49 -4.73
CA LEU A 87 10.70 -11.55 -5.11
C LEU A 87 9.38 -11.86 -4.40
N ILE A 88 8.94 -13.13 -4.44
CA ILE A 88 7.71 -13.59 -3.76
C ILE A 88 7.84 -13.42 -2.24
N ALA A 89 8.96 -13.80 -1.65
CA ALA A 89 9.21 -13.65 -0.22
C ALA A 89 9.18 -12.16 0.20
N GLY A 90 9.79 -11.28 -0.60
CA GLY A 90 9.77 -9.83 -0.35
C GLY A 90 8.37 -9.23 -0.41
N MET A 91 7.60 -9.62 -1.41
CA MET A 91 6.21 -9.18 -1.59
C MET A 91 5.31 -9.69 -0.45
N ALA A 92 5.44 -10.95 -0.06
CA ALA A 92 4.67 -11.53 1.04
C ALA A 92 5.02 -10.86 2.38
N ALA A 93 6.31 -10.80 2.73
CA ALA A 93 6.76 -10.15 3.95
C ALA A 93 6.39 -8.67 3.99
N GLY A 94 6.60 -7.93 2.90
CA GLY A 94 6.26 -6.52 2.81
C GLY A 94 4.76 -6.25 2.97
N SER A 95 3.91 -7.07 2.35
CA SER A 95 2.45 -6.96 2.48
C SER A 95 1.99 -7.21 3.91
N ILE A 96 2.52 -8.24 4.58
CA ILE A 96 2.17 -8.59 5.96
C ILE A 96 2.63 -7.48 6.92
N VAL A 97 3.90 -7.05 6.85
CA VAL A 97 4.45 -6.04 7.76
C VAL A 97 3.75 -4.69 7.57
N LYS A 98 3.48 -4.28 6.32
CA LYS A 98 2.68 -3.09 6.01
C LYS A 98 1.30 -3.16 6.66
N ALA A 99 0.58 -4.27 6.46
CA ALA A 99 -0.78 -4.43 6.99
C ALA A 99 -0.80 -4.46 8.52
N LEU A 100 0.17 -5.12 9.16
CA LEU A 100 0.33 -5.12 10.61
C LEU A 100 0.62 -3.70 11.13
N PHE A 101 1.56 -2.98 10.54
CA PHE A 101 1.87 -1.61 10.91
C PHE A 101 0.64 -0.70 10.82
N MET A 102 -0.05 -0.72 9.68
CA MET A 102 -1.24 0.12 9.48
C MET A 102 -2.40 -0.31 10.37
N GLY A 103 -2.58 -1.62 10.58
CA GLY A 103 -3.60 -2.16 11.48
C GLY A 103 -3.38 -1.72 12.93
N VAL A 104 -2.15 -1.83 13.43
CA VAL A 104 -1.84 -1.42 14.82
C VAL A 104 -1.89 0.09 14.95
N VAL A 105 -1.16 0.84 14.13
CA VAL A 105 -1.01 2.30 14.31
C VAL A 105 -2.29 3.05 13.93
N ILE A 106 -2.89 2.74 12.79
CA ILE A 106 -4.06 3.48 12.32
C ILE A 106 -5.35 2.90 12.90
N ALA A 107 -5.59 1.59 12.72
CA ALA A 107 -6.88 1.00 13.07
C ALA A 107 -7.08 0.85 14.59
N LEU A 108 -6.03 0.50 15.36
CA LEU A 108 -6.16 0.28 16.80
C LEU A 108 -5.78 1.48 17.66
N VAL A 109 -4.95 2.42 17.17
CA VAL A 109 -4.49 3.57 17.96
C VAL A 109 -5.13 4.87 17.45
N LEU A 110 -4.87 5.28 16.22
CA LEU A 110 -5.30 6.59 15.72
C LEU A 110 -6.83 6.72 15.62
N ILE A 111 -7.49 5.72 15.03
CA ILE A 111 -8.94 5.79 14.82
C ILE A 111 -9.69 5.84 16.16
N PRO A 112 -9.48 4.94 17.14
CA PRO A 112 -10.19 5.01 18.40
C PRO A 112 -9.90 6.28 19.22
N SER A 113 -8.68 6.83 19.08
CA SER A 113 -8.24 7.98 19.88
C SER A 113 -8.66 9.33 19.30
N LEU A 114 -8.79 9.45 17.99
CA LEU A 114 -8.95 10.73 17.29
C LEU A 114 -10.22 10.82 16.44
N LEU A 115 -11.03 9.75 16.37
CA LEU A 115 -12.23 9.75 15.54
C LEU A 115 -13.31 10.69 16.11
N PRO A 116 -13.81 11.65 15.33
CA PRO A 116 -14.92 12.51 15.76
C PRO A 116 -16.17 11.69 16.12
N GLU A 117 -16.92 12.13 17.12
CA GLU A 117 -18.14 11.45 17.60
C GLU A 117 -19.15 11.16 16.49
N ALA A 118 -19.32 12.10 15.57
CA ALA A 118 -20.20 11.94 14.40
C ALA A 118 -19.81 10.77 13.47
N MET A 119 -18.58 10.30 13.55
CA MET A 119 -18.06 9.19 12.72
C MET A 119 -17.95 7.86 13.46
N VAL A 120 -18.18 7.84 14.77
CA VAL A 120 -18.10 6.61 15.60
C VAL A 120 -18.97 5.47 15.07
N PRO A 121 -20.18 5.68 14.53
CA PRO A 121 -20.95 4.59 13.92
C PRO A 121 -20.26 3.89 12.74
N LYS A 122 -19.25 4.52 12.12
CA LYS A 122 -18.45 3.96 11.01
C LYS A 122 -17.07 3.48 11.44
N MET A 123 -16.75 3.49 12.73
CA MET A 123 -15.41 3.13 13.25
C MET A 123 -14.95 1.76 12.74
N ALA A 124 -15.78 0.72 12.85
CA ALA A 124 -15.44 -0.63 12.40
C ALA A 124 -15.10 -0.70 10.91
N VAL A 125 -15.79 0.08 10.06
CA VAL A 125 -15.50 0.16 8.62
C VAL A 125 -14.15 0.79 8.38
N PHE A 126 -13.82 1.86 9.08
CA PHE A 126 -12.52 2.52 8.96
C PHE A 126 -11.37 1.62 9.47
N GLN A 127 -11.56 0.95 10.61
CA GLN A 127 -10.59 0.00 11.14
C GLN A 127 -10.32 -1.14 10.16
N THR A 128 -11.36 -1.72 9.56
CA THR A 128 -11.23 -2.77 8.54
C THR A 128 -10.50 -2.24 7.30
N THR A 129 -10.77 -1.00 6.89
CA THR A 129 -10.12 -0.37 5.72
C THR A 129 -8.61 -0.23 5.91
N PHE A 130 -8.13 0.08 7.12
CA PHE A 130 -6.71 0.25 7.40
C PHE A 130 -6.02 -0.99 7.98
N SER A 131 -6.71 -2.12 8.09
CA SER A 131 -6.16 -3.41 8.53
C SER A 131 -6.32 -4.49 7.46
N VAL A 132 -7.43 -5.21 7.46
CA VAL A 132 -7.68 -6.35 6.57
C VAL A 132 -7.67 -5.92 5.09
N THR A 133 -8.30 -4.80 4.76
CA THR A 133 -8.33 -4.30 3.38
C THR A 133 -6.93 -3.95 2.88
N GLN A 134 -6.05 -3.42 3.73
CA GLN A 134 -4.67 -3.14 3.35
C GLN A 134 -3.89 -4.41 3.03
N LEU A 135 -4.10 -5.48 3.78
CA LEU A 135 -3.48 -6.78 3.49
C LEU A 135 -3.97 -7.32 2.13
N ILE A 136 -5.28 -7.34 1.92
CA ILE A 136 -5.88 -7.83 0.66
C ILE A 136 -5.35 -7.04 -0.54
N THR A 137 -5.39 -5.72 -0.46
CA THR A 137 -4.94 -4.86 -1.57
C THR A 137 -3.43 -4.93 -1.81
N ALA A 138 -2.63 -5.12 -0.77
CA ALA A 138 -1.19 -5.31 -0.90
C ALA A 138 -0.85 -6.68 -1.53
N VAL A 139 -1.55 -7.74 -1.16
CA VAL A 139 -1.38 -9.07 -1.76
C VAL A 139 -1.79 -9.06 -3.23
N ILE A 140 -2.97 -8.53 -3.56
CA ILE A 140 -3.42 -8.42 -4.96
C ILE A 140 -2.44 -7.55 -5.77
N GLY A 141 -2.01 -6.42 -5.22
CA GLY A 141 -1.01 -5.54 -5.86
C GLY A 141 0.34 -6.24 -6.08
N SER A 142 0.76 -7.09 -5.14
CA SER A 142 1.97 -7.91 -5.26
C SER A 142 1.85 -8.94 -6.37
N VAL A 143 0.71 -9.61 -6.51
CA VAL A 143 0.42 -10.55 -7.61
C VAL A 143 0.46 -9.83 -8.95
N LEU A 144 -0.20 -8.67 -9.07
CA LEU A 144 -0.18 -7.84 -10.27
C LEU A 144 1.24 -7.40 -10.62
N ALA A 145 2.01 -6.93 -9.62
CA ALA A 145 3.41 -6.54 -9.81
C ALA A 145 4.26 -7.71 -10.29
N PHE A 146 4.07 -8.91 -9.74
CA PHE A 146 4.79 -10.10 -10.14
C PHE A 146 4.50 -10.47 -11.62
N ILE A 147 3.23 -10.48 -12.01
CA ILE A 147 2.81 -10.80 -13.39
C ILE A 147 3.39 -9.79 -14.39
N ILE A 148 3.40 -8.50 -14.04
CA ILE A 148 3.92 -7.44 -14.92
C ILE A 148 5.47 -7.45 -14.92
N TRP A 149 6.10 -7.70 -13.77
CA TRP A 149 7.54 -7.62 -13.64
C TRP A 149 8.30 -8.69 -14.41
N ILE A 150 7.78 -9.92 -14.48
CA ILE A 150 8.46 -11.02 -15.17
C ILE A 150 8.77 -10.72 -16.65
N PRO A 151 7.77 -10.29 -17.48
CA PRO A 151 8.06 -9.91 -18.86
C PRO A 151 8.86 -8.60 -18.96
N LEU A 152 8.58 -7.62 -18.09
CA LEU A 152 9.26 -6.33 -18.11
C LEU A 152 10.76 -6.47 -17.84
N LYS A 153 11.17 -7.34 -16.90
CA LYS A 153 12.56 -7.62 -16.60
C LYS A 153 13.32 -8.19 -17.80
N LYS A 154 12.69 -9.02 -18.62
CA LYS A 154 13.29 -9.55 -19.84
C LYS A 154 13.58 -8.44 -20.86
N VAL A 155 12.60 -7.58 -21.11
CA VAL A 155 12.75 -6.44 -22.03
C VAL A 155 13.87 -5.49 -21.57
N ILE A 156 13.95 -5.18 -20.28
CA ILE A 156 15.03 -4.34 -19.72
C ILE A 156 16.40 -4.99 -19.89
N ALA A 157 16.49 -6.30 -19.72
CA ALA A 157 17.75 -7.04 -19.86
C ALA A 157 18.23 -7.14 -21.32
N GLU A 158 17.33 -7.08 -22.30
CA GLU A 158 17.66 -7.10 -23.73
C GLU A 158 18.13 -5.73 -24.25
N GLN A 159 17.88 -4.65 -23.49
CA GLN A 159 18.28 -3.28 -23.87
C GLN A 159 19.63 -2.84 -23.30
N ASN A 160 20.23 -3.62 -22.43
CA ASN A 160 21.54 -3.37 -21.80
C ASN A 160 22.57 -4.43 -22.25
#